data_dd05a11d8118425cd2607c727c435091
#
_entry.id   dd05a11d8118425cd2607c727c435091
#
_cell.length_a   1.000
_cell.length_b   1.000
_cell.length_c   1.000
_cell.angle_alpha   90.00
_cell.angle_beta   90.00
_cell.angle_gamma   90.00
#
_symmetry.space_group_name_H-M   'P 1'
#
loop_
_entity.id
_entity.type
_entity.pdbx_description
1 polymer ?
#
loop_
_entity_poly.entity_id
_entity_poly.type
_entity_poly.pdbx_seq_one_letter_code
_entity_poly.pdbx_strand_id
1 'polypeptide(L)'
;MLVRVVISDSSCLIDLRKTSLLDAFLQLPYELLIPNTLFEEELLKFTAAQKKSLVRGGLKVVDLPGDSVLRARQIARDMPHLSIHDGFAFALAQSNPGCILLTGDGGLRTLANNHNMEVHGVLWVIDELHRHAICTAETLLHALQLLAHDPTVRLPPRELTVYIKRYADKCR
;
A
#
# COMPACT_ATOMS: atom_id res chain seq x y z
N MET A 1 -12.77 0.63 -20.86
CA MET A 1 -12.72 1.16 -19.48
C MET A 1 -11.25 1.29 -19.07
N LEU A 2 -10.88 2.46 -18.60
CA LEU A 2 -9.52 2.67 -18.12
C LEU A 2 -9.36 2.01 -16.74
N VAL A 3 -8.34 1.14 -16.62
CA VAL A 3 -7.98 0.55 -15.34
C VAL A 3 -7.28 1.62 -14.51
N ARG A 4 -7.73 1.79 -13.26
CA ARG A 4 -7.16 2.78 -12.36
C ARG A 4 -5.83 2.30 -11.80
N VAL A 5 -4.87 3.20 -11.72
CA VAL A 5 -3.54 2.93 -11.18
C VAL A 5 -3.54 3.06 -9.66
N VAL A 6 -2.96 2.08 -9.00
CA VAL A 6 -2.65 2.11 -7.56
C VAL A 6 -1.15 2.01 -7.40
N ILE A 7 -0.57 2.98 -6.70
CA ILE A 7 0.86 3.00 -6.40
C ILE A 7 1.03 2.64 -4.93
N SER A 8 1.76 1.54 -4.68
CA SER A 8 1.99 1.08 -3.32
C SER A 8 3.32 1.57 -2.78
N ASP A 9 3.27 2.16 -1.60
CA ASP A 9 4.41 2.24 -0.72
C ASP A 9 4.70 0.85 -0.12
N SER A 10 5.93 0.61 0.28
CA SER A 10 6.36 -0.68 0.86
C SER A 10 5.57 -1.08 2.11
N SER A 11 5.16 -0.10 2.92
CA SER A 11 4.45 -0.34 4.20
C SER A 11 3.19 -1.19 4.02
N CYS A 12 2.37 -0.90 3.02
CA CYS A 12 1.14 -1.66 2.76
C CYS A 12 1.44 -3.09 2.30
N LEU A 13 2.43 -3.29 1.44
CA LEU A 13 2.84 -4.64 1.02
C LEU A 13 3.38 -5.47 2.19
N ILE A 14 4.11 -4.84 3.10
CA ILE A 14 4.62 -5.49 4.31
C ILE A 14 3.46 -5.95 5.19
N ASP A 15 2.46 -5.10 5.42
CA ASP A 15 1.27 -5.47 6.19
C ASP A 15 0.45 -6.58 5.52
N LEU A 16 0.29 -6.52 4.21
CA LEU A 16 -0.41 -7.57 3.44
C LEU A 16 0.34 -8.91 3.49
N ARG A 17 1.67 -8.87 3.48
CA ARG A 17 2.48 -10.09 3.67
C ARG A 17 2.25 -10.72 5.04
N LYS A 18 2.22 -9.92 6.11
CA LYS A 18 1.98 -10.39 7.48
C LYS A 18 0.62 -11.07 7.65
N THR A 19 -0.34 -10.69 6.85
CA THR A 19 -1.72 -11.23 6.89
C THR A 19 -2.01 -12.27 5.81
N SER A 20 -1.01 -12.65 5.02
CA SER A 20 -1.15 -13.58 3.88
C SER A 20 -2.17 -13.13 2.83
N LEU A 21 -2.30 -11.81 2.62
CA LEU A 21 -3.24 -11.22 1.66
C LEU A 21 -2.59 -10.72 0.37
N LEU A 22 -1.30 -10.97 0.15
CA LEU A 22 -0.61 -10.48 -1.05
C LEU A 22 -1.23 -11.01 -2.35
N ASP A 23 -1.50 -12.31 -2.41
CA ASP A 23 -2.08 -12.92 -3.61
C ASP A 23 -3.50 -12.40 -3.87
N ALA A 24 -4.28 -12.19 -2.82
CA ALA A 24 -5.60 -11.59 -2.92
C ALA A 24 -5.51 -10.13 -3.42
N PHE A 25 -4.57 -9.36 -2.90
CA PHE A 25 -4.34 -7.97 -3.32
C PHE A 25 -4.05 -7.86 -4.81
N LEU A 26 -3.26 -8.78 -5.37
CA LEU A 26 -2.94 -8.81 -6.80
C LEU A 26 -4.15 -9.12 -7.70
N GLN A 27 -5.24 -9.64 -7.14
CA GLN A 27 -6.49 -9.92 -7.88
C GLN A 27 -7.42 -8.71 -7.97
N LEU A 28 -7.13 -7.62 -7.25
CA LEU A 28 -7.92 -6.40 -7.36
C LEU A 28 -7.87 -5.83 -8.79
N PRO A 29 -8.96 -5.24 -9.27
CA PRO A 29 -9.04 -4.75 -10.65
C PRO A 29 -8.34 -3.40 -10.83
N TYR A 30 -7.10 -3.32 -10.40
CA TYR A 30 -6.23 -2.15 -10.49
C TYR A 30 -4.92 -2.49 -11.19
N GLU A 31 -4.32 -1.50 -11.80
CA GLU A 31 -2.93 -1.58 -12.24
C GLU A 31 -2.03 -1.21 -11.04
N LEU A 32 -1.32 -2.21 -10.51
CA LEU A 32 -0.52 -2.06 -9.30
C LEU A 32 0.93 -1.74 -9.65
N LEU A 33 1.43 -0.62 -9.14
CA LEU A 33 2.79 -0.14 -9.37
C LEU A 33 3.53 0.03 -8.04
N ILE A 34 4.85 -0.20 -8.08
CA ILE A 34 5.78 0.14 -7.00
C ILE A 34 7.06 0.71 -7.61
N PRO A 35 7.67 1.77 -7.03
CA PRO A 35 9.00 2.21 -7.44
C PRO A 35 10.04 1.11 -7.25
N ASN A 36 10.93 0.93 -8.21
CA ASN A 36 12.00 -0.08 -8.15
C ASN A 36 12.85 0.03 -6.89
N THR A 37 13.17 1.25 -6.47
CA THR A 37 13.95 1.49 -5.24
C THR A 37 13.26 0.94 -3.99
N LEU A 38 11.95 1.09 -3.86
CA LEU A 38 11.19 0.52 -2.74
C LEU A 38 11.16 -1.00 -2.80
N PHE A 39 10.94 -1.54 -3.99
CA PHE A 39 10.90 -2.99 -4.21
C PHE A 39 12.22 -3.66 -3.85
N GLU A 40 13.34 -3.08 -4.25
CA GLU A 40 14.68 -3.63 -4.01
C GLU A 40 15.20 -3.33 -2.59
N GLU A 41 14.98 -2.13 -2.08
CA GLU A 41 15.64 -1.64 -0.88
C GLU A 41 14.80 -1.72 0.39
N GLU A 42 13.47 -1.77 0.28
CA GLU A 42 12.60 -1.78 1.45
C GLU A 42 11.88 -3.12 1.70
N LEU A 43 11.67 -3.95 0.69
CA LEU A 43 11.06 -5.27 0.86
C LEU A 43 12.09 -6.33 1.30
N LEU A 44 12.88 -6.01 2.31
CA LEU A 44 14.05 -6.80 2.74
C LEU A 44 13.66 -8.16 3.33
N LYS A 45 12.49 -8.28 3.95
CA LYS A 45 12.00 -9.54 4.51
C LYS A 45 11.27 -10.43 3.50
N PHE A 46 11.09 -9.93 2.29
CA PHE A 46 10.50 -10.72 1.21
C PHE A 46 11.55 -11.64 0.62
N THR A 47 11.21 -12.92 0.48
CA THR A 47 12.07 -13.87 -0.22
C THR A 47 12.11 -13.57 -1.72
N ALA A 48 13.12 -14.07 -2.42
CA ALA A 48 13.19 -13.97 -3.88
C ALA A 48 11.95 -14.60 -4.55
N ALA A 49 11.46 -15.72 -4.00
CA ALA A 49 10.25 -16.36 -4.48
C ALA A 49 9.00 -15.48 -4.30
N GLN A 50 8.87 -14.82 -3.15
CA GLN A 50 7.77 -13.87 -2.90
C GLN A 50 7.82 -12.68 -3.85
N LYS A 51 8.99 -12.09 -4.08
CA LYS A 51 9.17 -10.99 -5.04
C LYS A 51 8.81 -11.43 -6.47
N LYS A 52 9.24 -12.62 -6.89
CA LYS A 52 8.86 -13.18 -8.20
C LYS A 52 7.34 -13.39 -8.31
N SER A 53 6.71 -13.89 -7.25
CA SER A 53 5.25 -14.08 -7.22
C SER A 53 4.50 -12.76 -7.34
N LEU A 54 4.97 -11.69 -6.71
CA LEU A 54 4.39 -10.35 -6.85
C LEU A 54 4.40 -9.87 -8.30
N VAL A 55 5.55 -9.96 -8.95
CA VAL A 55 5.71 -9.53 -10.36
C VAL A 55 4.88 -10.42 -11.29
N ARG A 56 4.92 -11.73 -11.09
CA ARG A 56 4.14 -12.70 -11.87
C ARG A 56 2.63 -12.49 -11.70
N GLY A 57 2.19 -12.07 -10.51
CA GLY A 57 0.81 -11.76 -10.19
C GLY A 57 0.32 -10.40 -10.69
N GLY A 58 1.20 -9.60 -11.31
CA GLY A 58 0.83 -8.36 -11.98
C GLY A 58 1.37 -7.07 -11.36
N LEU A 59 2.12 -7.14 -10.24
CA LEU A 59 2.79 -5.95 -9.70
C LEU A 59 3.85 -5.46 -10.69
N LYS A 60 3.73 -4.21 -11.12
CA LYS A 60 4.71 -3.56 -12.00
C LYS A 60 5.74 -2.81 -11.18
N VAL A 61 7.00 -3.20 -11.32
CA VAL A 61 8.14 -2.52 -10.72
C VAL A 61 8.61 -1.44 -11.69
N VAL A 62 8.56 -0.18 -11.27
CA VAL A 62 8.76 0.98 -12.15
C VAL A 62 10.07 1.68 -11.84
N ASP A 63 10.90 1.84 -12.84
CA ASP A 63 12.06 2.72 -12.78
C ASP A 63 11.62 4.17 -12.96
N LEU A 64 12.09 5.04 -12.06
CA LEU A 64 11.76 6.46 -12.11
C LEU A 64 12.72 7.19 -13.04
N PRO A 65 12.21 8.05 -13.95
CA PRO A 65 13.06 8.91 -14.76
C PRO A 65 13.79 9.95 -13.89
N GLY A 66 14.88 10.54 -14.44
CA GLY A 66 15.72 11.46 -13.72
C GLY A 66 14.98 12.63 -13.05
N ASP A 67 13.96 13.18 -13.70
CA ASP A 67 13.15 14.27 -13.16
C ASP A 67 12.39 13.84 -11.90
N SER A 68 11.86 12.62 -11.87
CA SER A 68 11.18 12.06 -10.70
C SER A 68 12.16 11.79 -9.55
N VAL A 69 13.39 11.37 -9.86
CA VAL A 69 14.46 11.20 -8.86
C VAL A 69 14.82 12.55 -8.24
N LEU A 70 14.97 13.59 -9.04
CA LEU A 70 15.22 14.95 -8.56
C LEU A 70 14.06 15.45 -7.69
N ARG A 71 12.84 15.19 -8.09
CA ARG A 71 11.64 15.53 -7.31
C ARG A 71 11.63 14.81 -5.97
N ALA A 72 11.94 13.53 -5.93
CA ALA A 72 12.03 12.75 -4.70
C ALA A 72 13.09 13.30 -3.74
N ARG A 73 14.26 13.67 -4.26
CA ARG A 73 15.31 14.32 -3.47
C ARG A 73 14.87 15.67 -2.91
N GLN A 74 14.17 16.47 -3.72
CA GLN A 74 13.63 17.76 -3.29
C GLN A 74 12.67 17.59 -2.11
N ILE A 75 11.74 16.64 -2.21
CA ILE A 75 10.78 16.32 -1.14
C ILE A 75 11.49 15.91 0.14
N ALA A 76 12.44 14.99 0.06
CA ALA A 76 13.19 14.54 1.23
C ALA A 76 14.02 15.66 1.89
N ARG A 77 14.49 16.62 1.08
CA ARG A 77 15.21 17.79 1.57
C ARG A 77 14.29 18.78 2.27
N ASP A 78 13.14 19.08 1.66
CA ASP A 78 12.19 20.08 2.15
C ASP A 78 11.36 19.55 3.34
N MET A 79 11.23 18.23 3.45
CA MET A 79 10.46 17.54 4.49
C MET A 79 11.32 16.47 5.17
N PRO A 80 12.15 16.86 6.16
CA PRO A 80 13.13 15.93 6.78
C PRO A 80 12.51 14.73 7.49
N HIS A 81 11.21 14.76 7.79
CA HIS A 81 10.47 13.63 8.36
C HIS A 81 10.09 12.57 7.32
N LEU A 82 10.24 12.87 6.03
CA LEU A 82 10.03 11.90 4.95
C LEU A 82 11.36 11.32 4.48
N SER A 83 11.35 10.02 4.19
CA SER A 83 12.52 9.37 3.60
C SER A 83 12.60 9.66 2.09
N ILE A 84 13.75 9.36 1.50
CA ILE A 84 13.89 9.42 0.03
C ILE A 84 12.93 8.42 -0.64
N HIS A 85 12.63 7.28 -0.01
CA HIS A 85 11.70 6.29 -0.53
C HIS A 85 10.25 6.82 -0.53
N ASP A 86 9.85 7.56 0.50
CA ASP A 86 8.56 8.28 0.50
C ASP A 86 8.50 9.26 -0.69
N GLY A 87 9.60 9.96 -0.93
CA GLY A 87 9.74 10.86 -2.08
C GLY A 87 9.58 10.13 -3.43
N PHE A 88 10.13 8.93 -3.58
CA PHE A 88 9.97 8.12 -4.79
C PHE A 88 8.52 7.69 -4.99
N ALA A 89 7.84 7.22 -3.95
CA ALA A 89 6.43 6.85 -4.02
C ALA A 89 5.56 8.05 -4.43
N PHE A 90 5.79 9.20 -3.82
CA PHE A 90 5.07 10.43 -4.14
C PHE A 90 5.35 10.91 -5.56
N ALA A 91 6.60 10.92 -6.01
CA ALA A 91 6.97 11.34 -7.36
C ALA A 91 6.34 10.44 -8.43
N LEU A 92 6.30 9.13 -8.20
CA LEU A 92 5.61 8.21 -9.10
C LEU A 92 4.10 8.50 -9.14
N ALA A 93 3.50 8.78 -8.00
CA ALA A 93 2.09 9.15 -7.92
C ALA A 93 1.79 10.46 -8.66
N GLN A 94 2.66 11.47 -8.54
CA GLN A 94 2.52 12.73 -9.31
C GLN A 94 2.58 12.51 -10.83
N SER A 95 3.34 11.52 -11.29
CA SER A 95 3.44 11.16 -12.71
C SER A 95 2.24 10.38 -13.24
N ASN A 96 1.32 9.97 -12.35
CA ASN A 96 0.12 9.21 -12.71
C ASN A 96 -1.13 9.91 -12.19
N PRO A 97 -1.57 11.01 -12.82
CA PRO A 97 -2.76 11.75 -12.38
C PRO A 97 -3.98 10.85 -12.26
N GLY A 98 -4.74 11.01 -11.16
CA GLY A 98 -5.91 10.18 -10.87
C GLY A 98 -5.58 8.82 -10.24
N CYS A 99 -4.32 8.54 -9.93
CA CYS A 99 -3.93 7.33 -9.20
C CYS A 99 -4.39 7.35 -7.74
N ILE A 100 -4.32 6.19 -7.12
CA ILE A 100 -4.43 6.03 -5.67
C ILE A 100 -3.03 5.74 -5.12
N LEU A 101 -2.61 6.48 -4.11
CA LEU A 101 -1.39 6.18 -3.36
C LEU A 101 -1.74 5.34 -2.13
N LEU A 102 -1.11 4.18 -1.98
CA LEU A 102 -1.24 3.34 -0.79
C LEU A 102 -0.04 3.55 0.13
N THR A 103 -0.29 4.00 1.35
CA THR A 103 0.75 4.16 2.37
C THR A 103 0.20 4.05 3.78
N GLY A 104 1.01 3.49 4.68
CA GLY A 104 0.79 3.52 6.13
C GLY A 104 1.52 4.69 6.81
N ASP A 105 2.31 5.47 6.07
CA ASP A 105 3.06 6.60 6.63
C ASP A 105 2.21 7.87 6.72
N GLY A 106 2.12 8.45 7.93
CA GLY A 106 1.31 9.64 8.18
C GLY A 106 1.84 10.89 7.48
N GLY A 107 3.15 11.04 7.38
CA GLY A 107 3.79 12.16 6.70
C GLY A 107 3.53 12.14 5.19
N LEU A 108 3.70 10.97 4.57
CA LEU A 108 3.43 10.78 3.14
C LEU A 108 1.94 10.98 2.84
N ARG A 109 1.05 10.51 3.72
CA ARG A 109 -0.40 10.74 3.62
C ARG A 109 -0.73 12.23 3.64
N THR A 110 -0.13 12.99 4.55
CA THR A 110 -0.33 14.45 4.65
C THR A 110 0.14 15.14 3.37
N LEU A 111 1.31 14.78 2.85
CA LEU A 111 1.83 15.32 1.60
C LEU A 111 0.88 15.05 0.43
N ALA A 112 0.40 13.82 0.31
CA ALA A 112 -0.55 13.43 -0.74
C ALA A 112 -1.86 14.23 -0.65
N ASN A 113 -2.42 14.35 0.55
CA ASN A 113 -3.64 15.14 0.78
C ASN A 113 -3.46 16.62 0.41
N ASN A 114 -2.31 17.21 0.73
CA ASN A 114 -2.00 18.61 0.39
C ASN A 114 -1.91 18.84 -1.12
N HIS A 115 -1.71 17.79 -1.91
CA HIS A 115 -1.67 17.83 -3.36
C HIS A 115 -2.95 17.27 -4.02
N ASN A 116 -4.04 17.16 -3.25
CA ASN A 116 -5.33 16.62 -3.71
C ASN A 116 -5.21 15.21 -4.34
N MET A 117 -4.27 14.43 -3.86
CA MET A 117 -4.05 13.06 -4.30
C MET A 117 -4.87 12.11 -3.43
N GLU A 118 -5.58 11.17 -4.04
CA GLU A 118 -6.28 10.14 -3.28
C GLU A 118 -5.28 9.21 -2.61
N VAL A 119 -5.40 9.06 -1.30
CA VAL A 119 -4.49 8.25 -0.48
C VAL A 119 -5.27 7.35 0.45
N HIS A 120 -4.85 6.09 0.52
CA HIS A 120 -5.43 5.08 1.38
C HIS A 120 -4.34 4.24 2.05
N GLY A 121 -4.74 3.38 2.97
CA GLY A 121 -3.87 2.42 3.64
C GLY A 121 -4.40 0.99 3.52
N VAL A 122 -3.83 0.07 4.30
CA VAL A 122 -4.18 -1.35 4.25
C VAL A 122 -5.64 -1.62 4.61
N LEU A 123 -6.26 -0.81 5.46
CA LEU A 123 -7.68 -0.98 5.81
C LEU A 123 -8.59 -0.75 4.60
N TRP A 124 -8.28 0.19 3.73
CA TRP A 124 -8.99 0.34 2.46
C TRP A 124 -8.83 -0.90 1.57
N VAL A 125 -7.63 -1.49 1.53
CA VAL A 125 -7.41 -2.74 0.79
C VAL A 125 -8.32 -3.87 1.32
N ILE A 126 -8.48 -3.98 2.63
CA ILE A 126 -9.41 -4.94 3.27
C ILE A 126 -10.84 -4.74 2.72
N ASP A 127 -11.32 -3.50 2.69
CA ASP A 127 -12.63 -3.18 2.16
C ASP A 127 -12.76 -3.51 0.65
N GLU A 128 -11.73 -3.22 -0.14
CA GLU A 128 -11.72 -3.54 -1.57
C GLU A 128 -11.75 -5.05 -1.83
N LEU A 129 -11.00 -5.83 -1.06
CA LEU A 129 -11.01 -7.29 -1.16
C LEU A 129 -12.39 -7.87 -0.86
N HIS A 130 -13.11 -7.30 0.09
CA HIS A 130 -14.48 -7.69 0.39
C HIS A 130 -15.45 -7.21 -0.70
N ARG A 131 -15.35 -5.96 -1.12
CA ARG A 131 -16.23 -5.35 -2.12
C ARG A 131 -16.18 -6.08 -3.46
N HIS A 132 -15.01 -6.56 -3.84
CA HIS A 132 -14.81 -7.33 -5.08
C HIS A 132 -15.01 -8.84 -4.90
N ALA A 133 -15.48 -9.29 -3.73
CA ALA A 133 -15.72 -10.70 -3.40
C ALA A 133 -14.48 -11.61 -3.60
N ILE A 134 -13.27 -11.04 -3.39
CA ILE A 134 -12.01 -11.78 -3.48
C ILE A 134 -11.75 -12.55 -2.19
N CYS A 135 -12.09 -11.95 -1.04
CA CYS A 135 -11.98 -12.59 0.26
C CYS A 135 -13.31 -12.59 1.00
N THR A 136 -13.54 -13.62 1.81
CA THR A 136 -14.70 -13.69 2.71
C THR A 136 -14.52 -12.77 3.92
N ALA A 137 -15.62 -12.41 4.57
CA ALA A 137 -15.58 -11.61 5.80
C ALA A 137 -14.75 -12.29 6.90
N GLU A 138 -14.84 -13.61 7.02
CA GLU A 138 -14.06 -14.40 8.00
C GLU A 138 -12.56 -14.30 7.76
N THR A 139 -12.13 -14.43 6.49
CA THR A 139 -10.72 -14.29 6.12
C THR A 139 -10.20 -12.90 6.45
N LEU A 140 -10.98 -11.87 6.16
CA LEU A 140 -10.60 -10.48 6.42
C LEU A 140 -10.62 -10.14 7.92
N LEU A 141 -11.59 -10.68 8.67
CA LEU A 141 -11.61 -10.56 10.12
C LEU A 141 -10.34 -11.16 10.75
N HIS A 142 -9.94 -12.35 10.30
CA HIS A 142 -8.71 -12.99 10.77
C HIS A 142 -7.48 -12.12 10.46
N ALA A 143 -7.39 -11.58 9.26
CA ALA A 143 -6.31 -10.67 8.87
C ALA A 143 -6.26 -9.42 9.76
N LEU A 144 -7.40 -8.80 10.04
CA LEU A 144 -7.50 -7.64 10.94
C LEU A 144 -7.04 -7.97 12.36
N GLN A 145 -7.38 -9.17 12.85
CA GLN A 145 -6.94 -9.64 14.17
C GLN A 145 -5.42 -9.85 14.20
N LEU A 146 -4.82 -10.38 13.14
CA LEU A 146 -3.36 -10.50 13.03
C LEU A 146 -2.68 -9.13 13.07
N LEU A 147 -3.22 -8.14 12.35
CA LEU A 147 -2.71 -6.77 12.38
C LEU A 147 -2.81 -6.16 13.79
N ALA A 148 -3.90 -6.43 14.50
CA ALA A 148 -4.10 -5.90 15.85
C ALA A 148 -3.13 -6.49 16.90
N HIS A 149 -2.66 -7.70 16.68
CA HIS A 149 -1.73 -8.38 17.60
C HIS A 149 -0.26 -8.17 17.23
N ASP A 150 0.05 -7.59 16.07
CA ASP A 150 1.42 -7.33 15.64
C ASP A 150 1.88 -5.96 16.14
N PRO A 151 2.86 -5.89 17.09
CA PRO A 151 3.31 -4.62 17.66
C PRO A 151 4.07 -3.74 16.65
N THR A 152 4.47 -4.29 15.51
CA THR A 152 5.20 -3.55 14.46
C THR A 152 4.27 -2.87 13.45
N VAL A 153 2.98 -3.19 13.50
CA VAL A 153 1.96 -2.58 12.65
C VAL A 153 1.53 -1.23 13.20
N ARG A 154 1.61 -0.19 12.37
CA ARG A 154 1.34 1.20 12.77
C ARG A 154 -0.05 1.66 12.31
N LEU A 155 -1.08 0.89 12.62
CA LEU A 155 -2.46 1.30 12.35
C LEU A 155 -3.05 2.03 13.56
N PRO A 156 -3.91 3.06 13.34
CA PRO A 156 -4.62 3.71 14.43
C PRO A 156 -5.50 2.69 15.17
N PRO A 157 -5.29 2.48 16.48
CA PRO A 157 -6.00 1.43 17.22
C PRO A 157 -7.52 1.58 17.19
N ARG A 158 -8.02 2.83 17.19
CA ARG A 158 -9.46 3.11 17.13
C ARG A 158 -10.07 2.67 15.81
N GLU A 159 -9.43 2.98 14.69
CA GLU A 159 -9.91 2.58 13.37
C GLU A 159 -9.87 1.06 13.21
N LEU A 160 -8.80 0.43 13.65
CA LEU A 160 -8.66 -1.02 13.60
C LEU A 160 -9.75 -1.73 14.42
N THR A 161 -10.07 -1.22 15.60
CA THR A 161 -11.18 -1.74 16.44
C THR A 161 -12.52 -1.62 15.73
N VAL A 162 -12.79 -0.51 15.07
CA VAL A 162 -14.03 -0.31 14.30
C VAL A 162 -14.11 -1.31 13.14
N TYR A 163 -13.00 -1.52 12.43
CA TYR A 163 -12.95 -2.51 11.34
C TYR A 163 -13.18 -3.94 11.84
N ILE A 164 -12.53 -4.34 12.90
CA ILE A 164 -12.70 -5.67 13.51
C ILE A 164 -14.18 -5.90 13.88
N LYS A 165 -14.80 -4.94 14.55
CA LYS A 165 -16.23 -5.03 14.91
C LYS A 165 -17.12 -5.17 13.67
N ARG A 166 -16.90 -4.33 12.66
CA ARG A 166 -17.69 -4.33 11.42
C ARG A 166 -17.58 -5.67 10.69
N TYR A 167 -16.38 -6.24 10.59
CA TYR A 167 -16.20 -7.54 9.93
C TYR A 167 -16.69 -8.71 10.78
N ALA A 168 -16.59 -8.64 12.11
CA ALA A 168 -17.23 -9.62 12.99
C ALA A 168 -18.75 -9.65 12.83
N ASP A 169 -19.38 -8.49 12.68
CA ASP A 169 -20.83 -8.39 12.43
C ASP A 169 -21.23 -8.98 11.06
N LYS A 170 -20.37 -8.88 10.05
CA LYS A 170 -20.59 -9.50 8.73
C LYS A 170 -20.48 -11.03 8.74
N CYS A 171 -19.82 -11.61 9.73
CA CYS A 171 -19.70 -13.07 9.89
C CYS A 171 -20.89 -13.72 10.59
N ARG A 172 -21.86 -12.94 11.10
CA ARG A 172 -23.08 -13.42 11.78
C ARG A 172 -24.21 -13.61 10.78
#